data_842edba23dc63a109f45802109007756
#
_entry.id   842edba23dc63a109f45802109007756
#
_cell.length_a   1.000
_cell.length_b   1.000
_cell.length_c   1.000
_cell.angle_alpha   90.00
_cell.angle_beta   90.00
_cell.angle_gamma   90.00
#
_symmetry.space_group_name_H-M   'P 1'
#
loop_
_entity.id
_entity.type
_entity.pdbx_description
1 polymer ?
#
loop_
_entity_poly.entity_id
_entity_poly.type
_entity_poly.pdbx_seq_one_letter_code
_entity_poly.pdbx_strand_id
1 'polypeptide(L)'
;MPLERYDEFELLGHHWIVKSGIVQTVREKVIPAIFADKRPHLRVIKQKFLRDLYIYPEDSPEVFIKVHKHRRRAERIKSLVRRSKAHAEWSMGCRMFEAGLPVAEPYGYGEKRSRGLVTSCILLQRALPECEAFNSFVVNSAGDPTTVKQVLRSLGELIGRMHSLGFWHPDLHAGNLLVGPEPEKKIWLVDLHAAGAADSVLRRRRLADLTKLVFSLRDILTEPQLLEILHGYDPEADEKATLNLLRRLQRGSDWLYKRHIRSRSKRCLKTSGGFVVEKLGDLTLYRKRSFDGRSVLTAIDRHEKLTSAEGPGLVKATPKMALTAFAMESGGSEKIYVKEFLNIGFVKFLEDLFYTHKGKRAWKVGHRLNLLGVPCAELIALAEKRAFGFLTKSYLLMRELPDSIQLDTLLVRNYFRLDGRLNRDEFLRKRRLIEATARSVRALHDRKVYHKDLSAKNVLVGTKADGDHTFYVVDLDSIQFPRRLSLRRRIKNLAQLTGVSDCVTATDRLRFYMRYFERESLSLKDKVVVAGICRISRRRLMRARKADQQRRAEWAAEGNRGEDSSSLQQH
;
A
#
# COMPACT_ATOMS: atom_id res chain seq x y z
N MET A 1 -0.96 40.71 14.80
CA MET A 1 0.37 40.20 15.17
C MET A 1 1.26 41.41 15.42
N PRO A 2 1.99 41.51 16.51
CA PRO A 2 2.98 42.56 16.69
C PRO A 2 4.16 42.29 15.74
N LEU A 3 4.15 42.93 14.58
CA LEU A 3 5.28 42.95 13.62
C LEU A 3 6.58 43.52 14.23
N GLU A 4 6.46 44.16 15.40
CA GLU A 4 7.57 44.71 16.18
C GLU A 4 8.66 43.74 16.63
N ARG A 5 8.42 42.41 16.45
CA ARG A 5 9.40 41.36 16.78
C ARG A 5 10.09 40.72 15.59
N TYR A 6 9.82 41.17 14.35
CA TYR A 6 10.37 40.57 13.15
C TYR A 6 10.87 41.63 12.18
N ASP A 7 12.06 41.41 11.64
CA ASP A 7 12.68 42.25 10.63
C ASP A 7 12.43 41.71 9.23
N GLU A 8 12.18 42.60 8.29
CA GLU A 8 11.96 42.27 6.88
C GLU A 8 13.17 42.73 6.05
N PHE A 9 13.69 41.87 5.16
CA PHE A 9 14.77 42.18 4.25
C PHE A 9 14.77 41.29 3.01
N GLU A 10 15.47 41.78 1.96
CA GLU A 10 15.70 41.00 0.74
C GLU A 10 17.15 40.44 0.76
N LEU A 11 17.31 39.15 0.50
CA LEU A 11 18.61 38.50 0.36
C LEU A 11 18.54 37.28 -0.56
N LEU A 12 19.48 37.16 -1.51
CA LEU A 12 19.57 36.05 -2.48
C LEU A 12 18.28 35.83 -3.27
N GLY A 13 17.59 36.93 -3.57
CA GLY A 13 16.34 36.94 -4.34
C GLY A 13 15.15 36.35 -3.60
N HIS A 14 15.21 36.27 -2.28
CA HIS A 14 14.10 35.91 -1.39
C HIS A 14 13.75 37.10 -0.49
N HIS A 15 12.48 37.34 -0.30
CA HIS A 15 11.96 38.20 0.75
C HIS A 15 11.91 37.42 2.06
N TRP A 16 12.54 37.90 3.10
CA TRP A 16 12.69 37.27 4.40
C TRP A 16 11.95 38.04 5.47
N ILE A 17 11.28 37.32 6.36
CA ILE A 17 10.76 37.82 7.63
C ILE A 17 11.37 36.94 8.73
N VAL A 18 12.16 37.55 9.59
CA VAL A 18 12.97 36.86 10.60
C VAL A 18 12.87 37.57 11.95
N LYS A 19 12.81 36.80 13.03
CA LYS A 19 12.76 37.31 14.41
C LYS A 19 13.97 38.21 14.71
N SER A 20 13.73 39.42 15.21
CA SER A 20 14.75 40.46 15.40
C SER A 20 15.95 39.97 16.23
N GLY A 21 15.71 39.17 17.28
CA GLY A 21 16.80 38.68 18.14
C GLY A 21 17.80 37.72 17.50
N ILE A 22 17.51 37.20 16.27
CA ILE A 22 18.41 36.27 15.56
C ILE A 22 18.66 36.71 14.11
N VAL A 23 18.17 37.87 13.71
CA VAL A 23 18.22 38.33 12.31
C VAL A 23 19.61 38.37 11.76
N GLN A 24 20.59 38.84 12.56
CA GLN A 24 21.97 38.92 12.13
C GLN A 24 22.58 37.55 11.87
N THR A 25 22.42 36.59 12.78
CA THR A 25 22.87 35.20 12.60
C THR A 25 22.24 34.56 11.35
N VAL A 26 20.93 34.77 11.19
CA VAL A 26 20.22 34.20 10.04
C VAL A 26 20.73 34.82 8.73
N ARG A 27 20.91 36.13 8.69
CA ARG A 27 21.34 36.87 7.50
C ARG A 27 22.77 36.53 7.10
N GLU A 28 23.69 36.48 8.06
CA GLU A 28 25.13 36.35 7.80
C GLU A 28 25.61 34.91 7.69
N LYS A 29 24.94 33.97 8.38
CA LYS A 29 25.39 32.57 8.46
C LYS A 29 24.39 31.58 7.88
N VAL A 30 23.15 31.57 8.35
CA VAL A 30 22.17 30.54 7.99
C VAL A 30 21.74 30.61 6.52
N ILE A 31 21.40 31.80 6.02
CA ILE A 31 20.99 31.99 4.64
C ILE A 31 22.12 31.65 3.66
N PRO A 32 23.38 32.16 3.83
CA PRO A 32 24.48 31.73 2.98
C PRO A 32 24.71 30.22 2.99
N ALA A 33 24.60 29.54 4.13
CA ALA A 33 24.73 28.08 4.22
C ALA A 33 23.65 27.34 3.45
N ILE A 34 22.40 27.85 3.40
CA ILE A 34 21.29 27.25 2.62
C ILE A 34 21.59 27.26 1.12
N PHE A 35 22.23 28.34 0.62
CA PHE A 35 22.50 28.55 -0.80
C PHE A 35 23.90 28.15 -1.25
N ALA A 36 24.79 27.77 -0.31
CA ALA A 36 26.13 27.28 -0.63
C ALA A 36 26.06 25.98 -1.47
N ASP A 37 27.07 25.84 -2.35
CA ASP A 37 27.22 24.58 -3.10
C ASP A 37 27.52 23.43 -2.13
N LYS A 38 26.91 22.27 -2.36
CA LYS A 38 26.97 21.09 -1.48
C LYS A 38 26.54 21.29 -0.03
N ARG A 39 26.25 22.52 0.43
CA ARG A 39 25.76 22.87 1.79
C ARG A 39 26.57 22.25 2.93
N PRO A 40 27.88 22.47 3.00
CA PRO A 40 28.78 21.77 3.92
C PRO A 40 28.47 22.03 5.41
N HIS A 41 27.88 23.20 5.73
CA HIS A 41 27.52 23.61 7.09
C HIS A 41 26.13 23.13 7.53
N LEU A 42 25.41 22.35 6.70
CA LEU A 42 24.07 21.89 7.03
C LEU A 42 24.05 20.39 7.32
N ARG A 43 23.62 20.02 8.52
CA ARG A 43 23.30 18.64 8.86
C ARG A 43 22.00 18.22 8.17
N VAL A 44 22.07 17.22 7.27
CA VAL A 44 20.91 16.72 6.54
C VAL A 44 20.08 15.81 7.44
N ILE A 45 18.82 16.17 7.70
CA ILE A 45 17.87 15.30 8.40
C ILE A 45 17.15 14.40 7.39
N LYS A 46 16.64 14.99 6.29
CA LYS A 46 15.83 14.25 5.31
C LYS A 46 15.73 15.00 3.99
N GLN A 47 15.95 14.28 2.91
CA GLN A 47 15.72 14.79 1.56
C GLN A 47 14.59 14.02 0.89
N LYS A 48 13.58 14.74 0.39
CA LYS A 48 12.45 14.19 -0.34
C LYS A 48 12.21 14.94 -1.64
N PHE A 49 11.41 14.34 -2.53
CA PHE A 49 11.07 14.94 -3.83
C PHE A 49 10.47 16.36 -3.72
N LEU A 50 9.70 16.66 -2.67
CA LEU A 50 8.99 17.92 -2.49
C LEU A 50 9.55 18.82 -1.39
N ARG A 51 10.43 18.32 -0.51
CA ARG A 51 11.00 19.07 0.60
C ARG A 51 12.32 18.50 1.08
N ASP A 52 13.22 19.36 1.52
CA ASP A 52 14.44 18.99 2.24
C ASP A 52 14.40 19.58 3.64
N LEU A 53 14.95 18.86 4.60
CA LEU A 53 15.04 19.23 6.01
C LEU A 53 16.50 19.23 6.43
N TYR A 54 16.95 20.33 7.05
CA TYR A 54 18.31 20.51 7.52
C TYR A 54 18.32 21.09 8.94
N ILE A 55 19.44 20.98 9.61
CA ILE A 55 19.79 21.75 10.80
C ILE A 55 21.08 22.50 10.51
N TYR A 56 21.12 23.79 10.89
CA TYR A 56 22.33 24.56 11.02
C TYR A 56 22.80 24.45 12.48
N PRO A 57 23.91 23.75 12.76
CA PRO A 57 24.29 23.36 14.12
C PRO A 57 25.30 24.33 14.78
N GLU A 58 25.87 25.31 14.03
CA GLU A 58 27.03 26.09 14.46
C GLU A 58 26.74 27.17 15.51
N ASP A 59 25.45 27.54 15.70
CA ASP A 59 25.04 28.54 16.68
C ASP A 59 24.03 27.96 17.68
N SER A 60 24.06 28.46 18.91
CA SER A 60 23.05 28.11 19.91
C SER A 60 22.06 29.28 20.04
N PRO A 61 20.74 29.01 19.83
CA PRO A 61 20.12 27.73 19.54
C PRO A 61 20.23 27.33 18.07
N GLU A 62 20.40 26.01 17.80
CA GLU A 62 20.43 25.47 16.44
C GLU A 62 19.16 25.83 15.63
N VAL A 63 19.35 26.07 14.32
CA VAL A 63 18.27 26.45 13.43
C VAL A 63 17.80 25.27 12.58
N PHE A 64 16.55 24.89 12.73
CA PHE A 64 15.90 23.93 11.84
C PHE A 64 15.41 24.63 10.57
N ILE A 65 15.73 24.06 9.42
CA ILE A 65 15.50 24.63 8.09
C ILE A 65 14.65 23.66 7.26
N LYS A 66 13.51 24.14 6.77
CA LYS A 66 12.60 23.37 5.91
C LYS A 66 12.46 24.04 4.54
N VAL A 67 13.09 23.47 3.53
CA VAL A 67 13.07 23.99 2.15
C VAL A 67 11.96 23.28 1.36
N HIS A 68 10.99 24.02 0.85
CA HIS A 68 9.92 23.51 0.00
C HIS A 68 10.26 23.63 -1.48
N LYS A 69 10.18 22.50 -2.22
CA LYS A 69 10.46 22.43 -3.66
C LYS A 69 9.17 22.52 -4.47
N HIS A 70 8.95 23.61 -5.20
CA HIS A 70 7.76 23.85 -6.03
C HIS A 70 7.90 23.22 -7.41
N ARG A 71 7.94 21.87 -7.48
CA ARG A 71 8.14 21.10 -8.73
C ARG A 71 6.87 20.90 -9.57
N ARG A 72 5.69 21.16 -9.03
CA ARG A 72 4.41 20.93 -9.73
C ARG A 72 3.79 22.24 -10.19
N ARG A 73 3.47 22.37 -11.50
CA ARG A 73 2.79 23.55 -12.07
C ARG A 73 1.49 23.89 -11.33
N ALA A 74 0.68 22.89 -10.98
CA ALA A 74 -0.56 23.10 -10.23
C ALA A 74 -0.37 23.67 -8.80
N GLU A 75 0.76 23.44 -8.14
CA GLU A 75 1.08 24.03 -6.83
C GLU A 75 1.48 25.50 -6.97
N ARG A 76 2.20 25.83 -8.05
CA ARG A 76 2.56 27.23 -8.38
C ARG A 76 1.31 28.06 -8.66
N ILE A 77 0.36 27.58 -9.46
CA ILE A 77 -0.88 28.31 -9.78
C ILE A 77 -1.71 28.55 -8.51
N LYS A 78 -1.78 27.58 -7.59
CA LYS A 78 -2.47 27.77 -6.31
C LYS A 78 -1.85 28.84 -5.42
N SER A 79 -0.57 29.16 -5.59
CA SER A 79 0.12 30.18 -4.83
C SER A 79 -0.24 31.62 -5.23
N LEU A 80 -0.95 31.83 -6.34
CA LEU A 80 -1.53 33.13 -6.69
C LEU A 80 -2.59 33.58 -5.67
N VAL A 81 -3.38 32.62 -5.15
CA VAL A 81 -4.52 32.91 -4.26
C VAL A 81 -4.25 32.48 -2.82
N ARG A 82 -3.22 31.66 -2.59
CA ARG A 82 -2.89 31.12 -1.25
C ARG A 82 -1.50 31.55 -0.81
N ARG A 83 -1.35 31.81 0.47
CA ARG A 83 -0.05 32.01 1.10
C ARG A 83 0.85 30.79 0.88
N SER A 84 2.18 30.98 0.85
CA SER A 84 3.13 29.88 0.75
C SER A 84 3.02 28.94 1.96
N LYS A 85 3.49 27.72 1.80
CA LYS A 85 3.50 26.75 2.91
C LYS A 85 4.37 27.21 4.06
N ALA A 86 5.51 27.86 3.77
CA ALA A 86 6.40 28.36 4.80
C ALA A 86 5.72 29.49 5.60
N HIS A 87 5.08 30.48 4.92
CA HIS A 87 4.32 31.52 5.58
C HIS A 87 3.16 30.94 6.44
N ALA A 88 2.38 30.01 5.89
CA ALA A 88 1.26 29.42 6.62
C ALA A 88 1.73 28.67 7.88
N GLU A 89 2.83 27.93 7.79
CA GLU A 89 3.40 27.18 8.91
C GLU A 89 4.03 28.12 9.95
N TRP A 90 4.75 29.16 9.52
CA TRP A 90 5.29 30.20 10.39
C TRP A 90 4.19 30.94 11.13
N SER A 91 3.20 31.49 10.43
CA SER A 91 2.10 32.25 11.02
C SER A 91 1.30 31.44 12.03
N MET A 92 1.03 30.16 11.75
CA MET A 92 0.36 29.27 12.69
C MET A 92 1.25 28.88 13.86
N GLY A 93 2.55 28.66 13.58
CA GLY A 93 3.57 28.40 14.61
C GLY A 93 3.66 29.54 15.63
N CYS A 94 3.67 30.81 15.19
CA CYS A 94 3.67 31.97 16.08
C CYS A 94 2.43 31.96 17.00
N ARG A 95 1.24 31.81 16.44
CA ARG A 95 -0.01 31.79 17.20
C ARG A 95 -0.08 30.64 18.22
N MET A 96 0.35 29.43 17.85
CA MET A 96 0.36 28.29 18.74
C MET A 96 1.45 28.39 19.80
N PHE A 97 2.60 28.95 19.47
CA PHE A 97 3.71 29.19 20.40
C PHE A 97 3.33 30.25 21.45
N GLU A 98 2.72 31.35 21.04
CA GLU A 98 2.19 32.40 21.91
C GLU A 98 1.08 31.89 22.84
N ALA A 99 0.27 30.93 22.37
CA ALA A 99 -0.73 30.23 23.18
C ALA A 99 -0.14 29.19 24.14
N GLY A 100 1.18 29.02 24.19
CA GLY A 100 1.88 28.08 25.06
C GLY A 100 1.73 26.62 24.68
N LEU A 101 1.36 26.33 23.40
CA LEU A 101 1.33 24.96 22.89
C LEU A 101 2.77 24.49 22.54
N PRO A 102 3.08 23.20 22.71
CA PRO A 102 4.40 22.64 22.44
C PRO A 102 4.68 22.52 20.94
N VAL A 103 5.05 23.61 20.33
CA VAL A 103 5.51 23.73 18.94
C VAL A 103 6.89 24.33 18.92
N ALA A 104 7.67 24.04 17.87
CA ALA A 104 8.99 24.66 17.71
C ALA A 104 8.85 26.17 17.60
N GLU A 105 9.73 26.92 18.31
CA GLU A 105 9.75 28.37 18.24
C GLU A 105 9.96 28.84 16.82
N PRO A 106 9.06 29.65 16.24
CA PRO A 106 9.18 30.10 14.84
C PRO A 106 10.17 31.25 14.74
N TYR A 107 11.23 31.07 13.95
CA TYR A 107 12.25 32.07 13.72
C TYR A 107 11.96 32.97 12.53
N GLY A 108 11.31 32.42 11.49
CA GLY A 108 10.97 33.20 10.31
C GLY A 108 10.72 32.35 9.07
N TYR A 109 10.58 33.03 7.95
CA TYR A 109 10.48 32.37 6.65
C TYR A 109 11.06 33.24 5.54
N GLY A 110 11.48 32.60 4.43
CA GLY A 110 11.91 33.24 3.20
C GLY A 110 11.05 32.79 2.02
N GLU A 111 10.72 33.69 1.12
CA GLU A 111 9.84 33.43 -0.01
C GLU A 111 10.37 34.10 -1.29
N LYS A 112 10.51 33.34 -2.38
CA LYS A 112 10.84 33.86 -3.70
C LYS A 112 9.63 33.77 -4.61
N ARG A 113 9.26 34.90 -5.21
CA ARG A 113 8.18 35.00 -6.19
C ARG A 113 8.71 35.38 -7.57
N SER A 114 8.11 34.82 -8.60
CA SER A 114 8.33 35.22 -9.98
C SER A 114 6.97 35.35 -10.65
N ARG A 115 6.67 36.55 -11.16
CA ARG A 115 5.36 36.90 -11.75
C ARG A 115 4.19 36.54 -10.82
N GLY A 116 4.31 36.88 -9.53
CA GLY A 116 3.30 36.57 -8.49
C GLY A 116 3.29 35.12 -7.98
N LEU A 117 3.95 34.18 -8.67
CA LEU A 117 3.99 32.77 -8.30
C LEU A 117 5.11 32.46 -7.34
N VAL A 118 4.84 31.73 -6.26
CA VAL A 118 5.89 31.24 -5.35
C VAL A 118 6.72 30.17 -6.06
N THR A 119 8.01 30.44 -6.20
CA THR A 119 8.98 29.54 -6.83
C THR A 119 9.80 28.77 -5.80
N SER A 120 10.07 29.38 -4.64
CA SER A 120 10.78 28.80 -3.51
C SER A 120 10.20 29.34 -2.20
N CYS A 121 10.11 28.54 -1.17
CA CYS A 121 9.86 29.03 0.19
C CYS A 121 10.58 28.16 1.22
N ILE A 122 11.08 28.82 2.27
CA ILE A 122 11.94 28.27 3.30
C ILE A 122 11.38 28.67 4.65
N LEU A 123 11.26 27.73 5.58
CA LEU A 123 10.84 27.96 6.96
C LEU A 123 12.05 27.80 7.86
N LEU A 124 12.18 28.72 8.82
CA LEU A 124 13.20 28.71 9.87
C LEU A 124 12.51 28.61 11.24
N GLN A 125 12.97 27.67 12.06
CA GLN A 125 12.45 27.42 13.40
C GLN A 125 13.62 27.06 14.32
N ARG A 126 13.44 27.17 15.63
CA ARG A 126 14.36 26.58 16.60
C ARG A 126 14.39 25.06 16.39
N ALA A 127 15.57 24.48 16.34
CA ALA A 127 15.67 23.02 16.34
C ALA A 127 15.14 22.48 17.67
N LEU A 128 14.34 21.43 17.58
CA LEU A 128 13.89 20.72 18.78
C LEU A 128 15.06 19.89 19.33
N PRO A 129 15.09 19.64 20.65
CA PRO A 129 16.06 18.73 21.24
C PRO A 129 15.96 17.35 20.56
N GLU A 130 16.84 16.43 20.90
CA GLU A 130 16.78 15.06 20.38
C GLU A 130 15.41 14.45 20.64
N CYS A 131 14.55 14.51 19.64
CA CYS A 131 13.20 14.02 19.70
C CYS A 131 13.05 12.75 18.86
N GLU A 132 12.30 11.81 19.37
CA GLU A 132 11.91 10.61 18.66
C GLU A 132 10.54 10.77 18.01
N ALA A 133 10.32 10.14 16.84
CA ALA A 133 8.99 10.08 16.24
C ALA A 133 8.04 9.26 17.14
N PHE A 134 6.82 9.74 17.34
CA PHE A 134 5.86 9.14 18.28
C PHE A 134 5.61 7.64 18.03
N ASN A 135 5.52 7.21 16.78
CA ASN A 135 5.36 5.81 16.43
C ASN A 135 6.59 4.95 16.79
N SER A 136 7.80 5.49 16.65
CA SER A 136 9.04 4.81 17.06
C SER A 136 9.12 4.70 18.56
N PHE A 137 8.83 5.79 19.28
CA PHE A 137 8.76 5.80 20.74
C PHE A 137 7.85 4.69 21.28
N VAL A 138 6.63 4.56 20.77
CA VAL A 138 5.69 3.51 21.23
C VAL A 138 6.24 2.10 21.01
N VAL A 139 6.94 1.87 19.89
CA VAL A 139 7.54 0.56 19.59
C VAL A 139 8.76 0.29 20.47
N ASN A 140 9.63 1.28 20.63
CA ASN A 140 10.87 1.15 21.40
C ASN A 140 10.60 1.02 22.90
N SER A 141 9.56 1.69 23.41
CA SER A 141 9.15 1.66 24.82
C SER A 141 8.14 0.54 25.16
N ALA A 142 7.95 -0.44 24.28
CA ALA A 142 6.99 -1.55 24.50
C ALA A 142 7.27 -2.37 25.77
N GLY A 143 8.51 -2.37 26.27
CA GLY A 143 8.93 -2.99 27.53
C GLY A 143 8.55 -2.19 28.80
N ASP A 144 8.11 -0.92 28.67
CA ASP A 144 7.68 -0.06 29.77
C ASP A 144 6.23 0.45 29.55
N PRO A 145 5.23 -0.38 29.88
CA PRO A 145 3.82 -0.01 29.71
C PRO A 145 3.39 1.22 30.49
N THR A 146 4.04 1.50 31.64
CA THR A 146 3.70 2.63 32.51
C THR A 146 4.04 3.95 31.83
N THR A 147 5.26 4.06 31.31
CA THR A 147 5.72 5.23 30.56
C THR A 147 4.90 5.43 29.29
N VAL A 148 4.63 4.35 28.54
CA VAL A 148 3.77 4.45 27.34
C VAL A 148 2.40 4.98 27.72
N LYS A 149 1.77 4.48 28.80
CA LYS A 149 0.47 4.94 29.29
C LYS A 149 0.47 6.43 29.62
N GLN A 150 1.49 6.91 30.33
CA GLN A 150 1.63 8.33 30.69
C GLN A 150 1.73 9.22 29.43
N VAL A 151 2.59 8.86 28.47
CA VAL A 151 2.75 9.62 27.21
C VAL A 151 1.46 9.60 26.38
N LEU A 152 0.72 8.50 26.33
CA LEU A 152 -0.57 8.44 25.65
C LEU A 152 -1.60 9.38 26.28
N ARG A 153 -1.64 9.46 27.61
CA ARG A 153 -2.52 10.37 28.36
C ARG A 153 -2.14 11.82 28.11
N SER A 154 -0.85 12.16 28.20
CA SER A 154 -0.32 13.50 27.87
C SER A 154 -0.59 13.92 26.43
N LEU A 155 -0.59 12.96 25.48
CA LEU A 155 -1.03 13.23 24.11
C LEU A 155 -2.51 13.64 24.05
N GLY A 156 -3.36 12.95 24.79
CA GLY A 156 -4.78 13.30 24.91
C GLY A 156 -4.96 14.71 25.45
N GLU A 157 -4.31 15.03 26.56
CA GLU A 157 -4.32 16.34 27.23
C GLU A 157 -3.85 17.45 26.28
N LEU A 158 -2.75 17.23 25.56
CA LEU A 158 -2.25 18.17 24.57
C LEU A 158 -3.29 18.49 23.49
N ILE A 159 -3.96 17.46 22.94
CA ILE A 159 -4.96 17.64 21.90
C ILE A 159 -6.22 18.33 22.47
N GLY A 160 -6.63 17.97 23.68
CA GLY A 160 -7.72 18.63 24.39
C GLY A 160 -7.44 20.13 24.57
N ARG A 161 -6.25 20.47 25.09
CA ARG A 161 -5.79 21.85 25.25
C ARG A 161 -5.69 22.59 23.90
N MET A 162 -5.17 21.96 22.86
CA MET A 162 -5.14 22.55 21.52
C MET A 162 -6.55 22.91 21.03
N HIS A 163 -7.51 22.02 21.20
CA HIS A 163 -8.89 22.26 20.80
C HIS A 163 -9.62 23.30 21.67
N SER A 164 -9.33 23.37 22.99
CA SER A 164 -9.93 24.37 23.90
C SER A 164 -9.45 25.78 23.59
N LEU A 165 -8.17 25.91 23.16
CA LEU A 165 -7.56 27.16 22.71
C LEU A 165 -7.98 27.58 21.29
N GLY A 166 -8.93 26.90 20.68
CA GLY A 166 -9.44 27.25 19.36
C GLY A 166 -8.63 26.74 18.17
N PHE A 167 -7.60 25.92 18.39
CA PHE A 167 -6.76 25.36 17.31
C PHE A 167 -7.22 23.98 16.88
N TRP A 168 -7.05 23.64 15.60
CA TRP A 168 -7.22 22.29 15.05
C TRP A 168 -6.13 21.98 14.04
N HIS A 169 -5.82 20.70 13.87
CA HIS A 169 -4.77 20.22 12.99
C HIS A 169 -5.30 19.19 11.97
N PRO A 170 -5.77 19.62 10.78
CA PRO A 170 -6.38 18.72 9.79
C PRO A 170 -5.46 17.59 9.30
N ASP A 171 -4.17 17.63 9.60
CA ASP A 171 -3.22 16.55 9.30
C ASP A 171 -2.62 15.96 10.59
N LEU A 172 -3.42 15.85 11.66
CA LEU A 172 -3.01 15.27 12.93
C LEU A 172 -2.82 13.76 12.78
N HIS A 173 -1.58 13.33 12.78
CA HIS A 173 -1.19 11.92 12.71
C HIS A 173 0.14 11.68 13.45
N ALA A 174 0.44 10.42 13.80
CA ALA A 174 1.64 10.05 14.56
C ALA A 174 2.96 10.57 13.97
N GLY A 175 3.05 10.73 12.66
CA GLY A 175 4.23 11.28 11.99
C GLY A 175 4.42 12.80 12.13
N ASN A 176 3.44 13.51 12.70
CA ASN A 176 3.50 14.93 13.02
C ASN A 176 3.55 15.17 14.54
N LEU A 177 3.88 14.12 15.30
CA LEU A 177 4.10 14.13 16.73
C LEU A 177 5.53 13.65 17.01
N LEU A 178 6.25 14.39 17.85
CA LEU A 178 7.58 14.02 18.32
C LEU A 178 7.56 13.93 19.84
N VAL A 179 8.28 12.97 20.40
CA VAL A 179 8.46 12.82 21.85
C VAL A 179 9.86 13.29 22.19
N GLY A 180 9.97 14.24 23.09
CA GLY A 180 11.24 14.75 23.60
C GLY A 180 11.96 13.75 24.51
N PRO A 181 13.21 14.05 24.89
CA PRO A 181 14.00 13.20 25.77
C PRO A 181 13.45 13.16 27.19
N GLU A 182 13.97 12.22 27.96
CA GLU A 182 13.77 12.16 29.42
C GLU A 182 14.23 13.45 30.11
N PRO A 183 13.69 13.79 31.29
CA PRO A 183 12.63 13.05 32.02
C PRO A 183 11.21 13.41 31.59
N GLU A 184 11.01 14.56 30.95
CA GLU A 184 9.68 15.17 30.72
C GLU A 184 8.88 14.49 29.60
N LYS A 185 9.54 13.82 28.65
CA LYS A 185 8.92 13.19 27.44
C LYS A 185 7.87 14.09 26.79
N LYS A 186 8.18 15.40 26.71
CA LYS A 186 7.28 16.40 26.14
C LYS A 186 6.89 16.08 24.71
N ILE A 187 5.60 16.15 24.40
CA ILE A 187 5.09 15.89 23.06
C ILE A 187 5.05 17.17 22.26
N TRP A 188 5.68 17.19 21.07
CA TRP A 188 5.75 18.32 20.18
C TRP A 188 4.88 18.13 18.94
N LEU A 189 4.13 19.18 18.57
CA LEU A 189 3.37 19.25 17.32
C LEU A 189 4.25 19.85 16.21
N VAL A 190 4.32 19.20 15.06
CA VAL A 190 5.09 19.65 13.90
C VAL A 190 4.26 19.63 12.61
N ASP A 191 4.77 20.32 11.56
CA ASP A 191 4.13 20.39 10.22
C ASP A 191 2.79 21.16 10.22
N LEU A 192 2.78 22.36 10.81
CA LEU A 192 1.59 23.18 11.11
C LEU A 192 0.96 23.88 9.88
N HIS A 193 1.51 23.71 8.68
CA HIS A 193 1.08 24.43 7.47
C HIS A 193 -0.41 24.24 7.10
N ALA A 194 -1.06 23.19 7.59
CA ALA A 194 -2.47 22.89 7.38
C ALA A 194 -3.34 23.21 8.59
N ALA A 195 -2.74 23.52 9.74
CA ALA A 195 -3.46 23.84 10.97
C ALA A 195 -4.30 25.11 10.82
N GLY A 196 -5.30 25.26 11.65
CA GLY A 196 -6.19 26.43 11.64
C GLY A 196 -6.58 26.85 13.04
N ALA A 197 -7.12 28.07 13.17
CA ALA A 197 -7.59 28.61 14.42
C ALA A 197 -8.90 29.38 14.26
N ALA A 198 -9.73 29.39 15.30
CA ALA A 198 -10.96 30.14 15.44
C ALA A 198 -11.23 30.33 16.94
N ASP A 199 -12.19 31.16 17.29
CA ASP A 199 -12.59 31.38 18.69
C ASP A 199 -13.01 30.07 19.38
N SER A 200 -13.63 29.16 18.62
CA SER A 200 -13.94 27.80 19.09
C SER A 200 -13.78 26.76 17.97
N VAL A 201 -13.35 25.57 18.35
CA VAL A 201 -13.23 24.46 17.38
C VAL A 201 -14.55 23.72 17.29
N LEU A 202 -15.16 23.73 16.11
CA LEU A 202 -16.39 22.98 15.84
C LEU A 202 -16.20 21.47 16.10
N ARG A 203 -17.21 20.84 16.71
CA ARG A 203 -17.21 19.40 17.02
C ARG A 203 -16.81 18.51 15.83
N ARG A 204 -17.23 18.88 14.61
CA ARG A 204 -16.83 18.14 13.38
C ARG A 204 -15.32 18.15 13.13
N ARG A 205 -14.62 19.27 13.45
CA ARG A 205 -13.17 19.41 13.30
C ARG A 205 -12.43 18.61 14.35
N ARG A 206 -12.84 18.71 15.64
CA ARG A 206 -12.31 17.89 16.74
C ARG A 206 -12.39 16.40 16.42
N LEU A 207 -13.55 15.92 15.95
CA LEU A 207 -13.74 14.54 15.51
C LEU A 207 -12.88 14.16 14.31
N ALA A 208 -12.66 15.07 13.37
CA ALA A 208 -11.82 14.80 12.21
C ALA A 208 -10.35 14.62 12.58
N ASP A 209 -9.83 15.46 13.48
CA ASP A 209 -8.45 15.38 13.98
C ASP A 209 -8.25 14.09 14.78
N LEU A 210 -9.10 13.80 15.76
CA LEU A 210 -9.05 12.55 16.54
C LEU A 210 -9.19 11.31 15.65
N THR A 211 -10.06 11.36 14.62
CA THR A 211 -10.22 10.25 13.67
C THR A 211 -8.95 10.00 12.88
N LYS A 212 -8.23 11.04 12.46
CA LYS A 212 -6.94 10.89 11.75
C LYS A 212 -5.84 10.38 12.65
N LEU A 213 -5.81 10.85 13.90
CA LEU A 213 -4.88 10.33 14.89
C LEU A 213 -5.10 8.82 15.10
N VAL A 214 -6.33 8.40 15.43
CA VAL A 214 -6.70 6.99 15.61
C VAL A 214 -6.41 6.18 14.34
N PHE A 215 -6.65 6.75 13.16
CA PHE A 215 -6.29 6.11 11.90
C PHE A 215 -4.78 5.87 11.77
N SER A 216 -3.94 6.82 12.18
CA SER A 216 -2.48 6.69 12.09
C SER A 216 -1.88 5.73 13.13
N LEU A 217 -2.59 5.49 14.22
CA LEU A 217 -2.16 4.65 15.33
C LEU A 217 -2.78 3.24 15.32
N ARG A 218 -3.70 2.96 14.40
CA ARG A 218 -4.51 1.72 14.34
C ARG A 218 -3.73 0.41 14.30
N ASP A 219 -2.54 0.43 13.69
CA ASP A 219 -1.67 -0.75 13.52
C ASP A 219 -0.55 -0.78 14.57
N ILE A 220 -0.53 0.20 15.49
CA ILE A 220 0.52 0.40 16.49
C ILE A 220 -0.05 0.24 17.91
N LEU A 221 -1.25 0.78 18.17
CA LEU A 221 -1.87 0.78 19.49
C LEU A 221 -3.03 -0.21 19.59
N THR A 222 -3.16 -0.80 20.76
CA THR A 222 -4.32 -1.60 21.18
C THR A 222 -5.51 -0.72 21.57
N GLU A 223 -6.70 -1.30 21.69
CA GLU A 223 -7.91 -0.57 22.11
C GLU A 223 -7.77 0.05 23.51
N PRO A 224 -7.24 -0.63 24.55
CA PRO A 224 -6.96 0.00 25.84
C PRO A 224 -6.01 1.18 25.75
N GLN A 225 -4.97 1.11 24.92
CA GLN A 225 -4.04 2.22 24.72
C GLN A 225 -4.69 3.43 24.03
N LEU A 226 -5.62 3.21 23.09
CA LEU A 226 -6.40 4.29 22.49
C LEU A 226 -7.35 4.94 23.52
N LEU A 227 -7.87 4.19 24.48
CA LEU A 227 -8.67 4.73 25.58
C LEU A 227 -7.85 5.67 26.47
N GLU A 228 -6.57 5.37 26.74
CA GLU A 228 -5.72 6.29 27.54
C GLU A 228 -5.57 7.66 26.87
N ILE A 229 -5.48 7.72 25.54
CA ILE A 229 -5.49 9.01 24.80
C ILE A 229 -6.84 9.74 25.01
N LEU A 230 -7.95 9.03 24.98
CA LEU A 230 -9.28 9.65 25.14
C LEU A 230 -9.56 10.09 26.57
N HIS A 231 -9.07 9.37 27.57
CA HIS A 231 -9.13 9.79 28.98
C HIS A 231 -8.31 11.05 29.23
N GLY A 232 -7.14 11.21 28.58
CA GLY A 232 -6.39 12.46 28.64
C GLY A 232 -7.07 13.60 27.86
N TYR A 233 -7.75 13.29 26.74
CA TYR A 233 -8.44 14.28 25.91
C TYR A 233 -9.65 14.93 26.60
N ASP A 234 -10.43 14.14 27.34
CA ASP A 234 -11.63 14.58 28.08
C ASP A 234 -11.67 13.81 29.41
N PRO A 235 -10.94 14.30 30.43
CA PRO A 235 -10.85 13.61 31.71
C PRO A 235 -12.19 13.55 32.49
N GLU A 236 -13.13 14.45 32.18
CA GLU A 236 -14.44 14.52 32.84
C GLU A 236 -15.48 13.60 32.20
N ALA A 237 -15.16 13.03 31.01
CA ALA A 237 -16.08 12.14 30.34
C ALA A 237 -16.24 10.80 31.06
N ASP A 238 -17.47 10.34 31.25
CA ASP A 238 -17.74 9.01 31.76
C ASP A 238 -17.23 7.90 30.84
N GLU A 239 -17.04 6.69 31.34
CA GLU A 239 -16.52 5.55 30.59
C GLU A 239 -17.41 5.21 29.40
N LYS A 240 -18.73 5.33 29.51
CA LYS A 240 -19.68 5.07 28.42
C LYS A 240 -19.54 6.09 27.27
N ALA A 241 -19.36 7.37 27.60
CA ALA A 241 -19.12 8.43 26.62
C ALA A 241 -17.80 8.21 25.89
N THR A 242 -16.72 7.88 26.62
CA THR A 242 -15.39 7.59 26.08
C THR A 242 -15.41 6.38 25.15
N LEU A 243 -16.05 5.27 25.54
CA LEU A 243 -16.23 4.10 24.68
C LEU A 243 -17.06 4.40 23.42
N ASN A 244 -18.12 5.21 23.54
CA ASN A 244 -18.93 5.62 22.40
C ASN A 244 -18.13 6.51 21.44
N LEU A 245 -17.30 7.41 21.96
CA LEU A 245 -16.38 8.22 21.16
C LEU A 245 -15.39 7.32 20.43
N LEU A 246 -14.73 6.39 21.14
CA LEU A 246 -13.79 5.44 20.52
C LEU A 246 -14.43 4.67 19.36
N ARG A 247 -15.60 4.08 19.56
CA ARG A 247 -16.33 3.36 18.50
C ARG A 247 -16.64 4.24 17.30
N ARG A 248 -16.96 5.51 17.51
CA ARG A 248 -17.19 6.49 16.44
C ARG A 248 -15.90 6.78 15.68
N LEU A 249 -14.79 7.01 16.38
CA LEU A 249 -13.47 7.25 15.80
C LEU A 249 -12.95 6.04 15.00
N GLN A 250 -13.14 4.83 15.53
CA GLN A 250 -12.78 3.58 14.84
C GLN A 250 -13.55 3.42 13.52
N ARG A 251 -14.87 3.71 13.49
CA ARG A 251 -15.65 3.70 12.23
C ARG A 251 -15.13 4.72 11.22
N GLY A 252 -14.79 5.93 11.69
CA GLY A 252 -14.15 6.98 10.89
C GLY A 252 -12.79 6.56 10.35
N SER A 253 -11.95 5.98 11.21
CA SER A 253 -10.64 5.41 10.86
C SER A 253 -10.76 4.32 9.78
N ASP A 254 -11.73 3.42 9.89
CA ASP A 254 -12.00 2.40 8.87
C ASP A 254 -12.39 3.00 7.53
N TRP A 255 -13.17 4.09 7.55
CA TRP A 255 -13.51 4.80 6.31
C TRP A 255 -12.29 5.47 5.68
N LEU A 256 -11.44 6.13 6.50
CA LEU A 256 -10.18 6.72 6.06
C LEU A 256 -9.24 5.66 5.48
N TYR A 257 -9.11 4.50 6.13
CA TYR A 257 -8.32 3.37 5.64
C TYR A 257 -8.76 2.92 4.24
N LYS A 258 -10.07 2.70 4.06
CA LYS A 258 -10.62 2.32 2.74
C LYS A 258 -10.34 3.37 1.67
N ARG A 259 -10.50 4.66 2.02
CA ARG A 259 -10.19 5.78 1.14
C ARG A 259 -8.69 5.85 0.81
N HIS A 260 -7.84 5.66 1.82
CA HIS A 260 -6.39 5.64 1.68
C HIS A 260 -5.92 4.54 0.74
N ILE A 261 -6.36 3.29 0.97
CA ILE A 261 -6.06 2.15 0.09
C ILE A 261 -6.52 2.43 -1.35
N ARG A 262 -7.77 2.93 -1.53
CA ARG A 262 -8.30 3.28 -2.86
C ARG A 262 -7.47 4.36 -3.55
N SER A 263 -7.06 5.38 -2.83
CA SER A 263 -6.23 6.46 -3.37
C SER A 263 -4.83 5.99 -3.72
N ARG A 264 -4.18 5.27 -2.80
CA ARG A 264 -2.82 4.75 -3.00
C ARG A 264 -2.74 3.73 -4.12
N SER A 265 -3.74 2.84 -4.27
CA SER A 265 -3.76 1.86 -5.34
C SER A 265 -3.81 2.47 -6.75
N LYS A 266 -4.19 3.75 -6.87
CA LYS A 266 -4.17 4.49 -8.15
C LYS A 266 -2.83 5.19 -8.43
N ARG A 267 -1.91 5.26 -7.47
CA ARG A 267 -0.62 5.95 -7.65
C ARG A 267 0.28 5.26 -8.66
N CYS A 268 0.13 3.95 -8.83
CA CYS A 268 0.84 3.18 -9.84
C CYS A 268 0.50 3.56 -11.30
N LEU A 269 -0.56 4.37 -11.51
CA LEU A 269 -0.96 4.89 -12.82
C LEU A 269 -0.49 6.33 -13.08
N LYS A 270 0.35 6.90 -12.23
CA LYS A 270 0.82 8.29 -12.31
C LYS A 270 2.28 8.35 -11.90
N THR A 271 3.03 9.26 -12.52
CA THR A 271 4.37 9.59 -12.02
C THR A 271 4.28 10.13 -10.60
N SER A 272 5.00 9.48 -9.69
CA SER A 272 4.97 9.73 -8.23
C SER A 272 6.31 9.34 -7.61
N GLY A 273 6.44 9.43 -6.28
CA GLY A 273 7.67 9.01 -5.58
C GLY A 273 8.08 7.55 -5.83
N GLY A 274 7.11 6.63 -6.04
CA GLY A 274 7.39 5.21 -6.25
C GLY A 274 7.22 4.72 -7.69
N PHE A 275 6.61 5.52 -8.57
CA PHE A 275 6.24 5.10 -9.93
C PHE A 275 6.62 6.15 -10.97
N VAL A 276 6.90 5.68 -12.18
CA VAL A 276 7.15 6.51 -13.37
C VAL A 276 6.19 6.07 -14.45
N VAL A 277 5.61 7.04 -15.16
CA VAL A 277 4.80 6.79 -16.36
C VAL A 277 5.45 7.54 -17.51
N GLU A 278 5.82 6.81 -18.55
CA GLU A 278 6.51 7.30 -19.75
C GLU A 278 5.70 6.93 -20.98
N LYS A 279 5.65 7.81 -21.95
CA LYS A 279 5.05 7.54 -23.25
C LYS A 279 6.17 7.51 -24.31
N LEU A 280 6.34 6.38 -24.96
CA LEU A 280 7.41 6.09 -25.91
C LEU A 280 6.76 5.65 -27.24
N GLY A 281 6.46 6.60 -28.11
CA GLY A 281 5.73 6.34 -29.36
C GLY A 281 4.33 5.76 -29.09
N ASP A 282 4.09 4.55 -29.58
CA ASP A 282 2.86 3.76 -29.41
C ASP A 282 2.76 3.02 -28.05
N LEU A 283 3.89 3.00 -27.29
CA LEU A 283 3.98 2.32 -26.01
C LEU A 283 3.80 3.29 -24.85
N THR A 284 2.92 2.94 -23.88
CA THR A 284 2.83 3.61 -22.58
C THR A 284 3.34 2.67 -21.50
N LEU A 285 4.43 3.08 -20.85
CA LEU A 285 5.11 2.31 -19.82
C LEU A 285 4.76 2.84 -18.41
N TYR A 286 4.23 1.98 -17.54
CA TYR A 286 4.04 2.20 -16.12
C TYR A 286 5.03 1.32 -15.37
N ARG A 287 5.97 1.89 -14.63
CA ARG A 287 6.99 1.10 -13.91
C ARG A 287 7.22 1.59 -12.49
N LYS A 288 7.75 0.73 -11.64
CA LYS A 288 8.35 1.16 -10.37
C LYS A 288 9.58 2.02 -10.66
N ARG A 289 9.80 3.04 -9.86
CA ARG A 289 10.95 3.94 -10.02
C ARG A 289 12.30 3.23 -9.80
N SER A 290 12.31 2.15 -9.02
CA SER A 290 13.49 1.33 -8.75
C SER A 290 13.95 0.47 -9.94
N PHE A 291 13.15 0.36 -11.00
CA PHE A 291 13.51 -0.38 -12.21
C PHE A 291 13.79 0.58 -13.36
N ASP A 292 14.85 0.31 -14.10
CA ASP A 292 15.21 1.07 -15.29
C ASP A 292 14.25 0.79 -16.45
N GLY A 293 13.94 1.85 -17.22
CA GLY A 293 13.02 1.75 -18.34
C GLY A 293 13.59 0.95 -19.51
N ARG A 294 14.91 1.05 -19.76
CA ARG A 294 15.57 0.29 -20.83
C ARG A 294 15.53 -1.21 -20.56
N SER A 295 15.84 -1.62 -19.33
CA SER A 295 15.76 -3.03 -18.90
C SER A 295 14.36 -3.61 -19.09
N VAL A 296 13.30 -2.81 -18.86
CA VAL A 296 11.92 -3.26 -19.12
C VAL A 296 11.64 -3.44 -20.60
N LEU A 297 12.13 -2.55 -21.46
CA LEU A 297 11.96 -2.66 -22.91
C LEU A 297 12.71 -3.87 -23.48
N THR A 298 13.97 -4.10 -23.07
CA THR A 298 14.73 -5.30 -23.41
C THR A 298 14.01 -6.60 -23.02
N ALA A 299 13.37 -6.60 -21.82
CA ALA A 299 12.60 -7.75 -21.38
C ALA A 299 11.35 -8.00 -22.22
N ILE A 300 10.68 -6.95 -22.71
CA ILE A 300 9.53 -7.08 -23.63
C ILE A 300 9.99 -7.63 -24.98
N ASP A 301 11.08 -7.09 -25.55
CA ASP A 301 11.66 -7.56 -26.81
C ASP A 301 12.05 -9.05 -26.75
N ARG A 302 12.72 -9.46 -25.65
CA ARG A 302 13.05 -10.85 -25.39
C ARG A 302 11.81 -11.74 -25.29
N HIS A 303 10.75 -11.25 -24.61
CA HIS A 303 9.48 -11.97 -24.54
C HIS A 303 8.87 -12.18 -25.93
N GLU A 304 8.82 -11.15 -26.79
CA GLU A 304 8.27 -11.25 -28.13
C GLU A 304 9.07 -12.25 -28.98
N LYS A 305 10.41 -12.25 -28.89
CA LYS A 305 11.27 -13.23 -29.56
C LYS A 305 10.99 -14.67 -29.09
N LEU A 306 10.92 -14.91 -27.78
CA LEU A 306 10.64 -16.22 -27.22
C LEU A 306 9.23 -16.75 -27.58
N THR A 307 8.26 -15.85 -27.68
CA THR A 307 6.89 -16.22 -28.05
C THR A 307 6.77 -16.56 -29.52
N SER A 308 7.52 -15.85 -30.41
CA SER A 308 7.52 -16.11 -31.87
C SER A 308 8.28 -17.38 -32.25
N ALA A 309 9.36 -17.70 -31.51
CA ALA A 309 10.22 -18.84 -31.79
C ALA A 309 9.83 -20.13 -31.04
N GLU A 310 8.78 -20.09 -30.20
CA GLU A 310 8.43 -21.16 -29.26
C GLU A 310 9.64 -21.70 -28.47
N GLY A 311 10.56 -20.78 -28.13
CA GLY A 311 11.87 -21.08 -27.54
C GLY A 311 11.83 -21.48 -26.07
N PRO A 312 12.95 -21.98 -25.53
CA PRO A 312 13.10 -22.31 -24.10
C PRO A 312 12.87 -21.06 -23.26
N GLY A 313 11.89 -21.12 -22.33
CA GLY A 313 11.41 -19.98 -21.52
C GLY A 313 9.95 -19.62 -21.78
N LEU A 314 9.33 -20.18 -22.81
CA LEU A 314 7.88 -20.11 -23.00
C LEU A 314 7.19 -21.03 -21.99
N VAL A 315 6.50 -20.43 -21.01
CA VAL A 315 5.78 -21.17 -19.96
C VAL A 315 4.40 -21.58 -20.42
N LYS A 316 3.72 -20.68 -21.17
CA LYS A 316 2.36 -20.93 -21.67
C LYS A 316 2.03 -19.98 -22.81
N ALA A 317 1.43 -20.52 -23.88
CA ALA A 317 0.84 -19.72 -24.95
C ALA A 317 -0.61 -20.15 -25.18
N THR A 318 -1.47 -19.18 -25.49
CA THR A 318 -2.86 -19.35 -25.91
C THR A 318 -3.20 -18.21 -26.88
N PRO A 319 -4.26 -18.31 -27.69
CA PRO A 319 -4.64 -17.21 -28.61
C PRO A 319 -4.90 -15.86 -27.92
N LYS A 320 -5.07 -15.83 -26.59
CA LYS A 320 -5.41 -14.61 -25.83
C LYS A 320 -4.33 -14.17 -24.85
N MET A 321 -3.26 -14.97 -24.66
CA MET A 321 -2.25 -14.70 -23.63
C MET A 321 -1.00 -15.55 -23.87
N ALA A 322 0.17 -14.93 -23.70
CA ALA A 322 1.44 -15.62 -23.59
C ALA A 322 2.12 -15.33 -22.26
N LEU A 323 2.89 -16.29 -21.75
CA LEU A 323 3.66 -16.18 -20.52
C LEU A 323 5.05 -16.75 -20.75
N THR A 324 6.07 -15.94 -20.53
CA THR A 324 7.48 -16.36 -20.57
C THR A 324 8.15 -16.14 -19.23
N ALA A 325 9.21 -16.90 -18.96
CA ALA A 325 10.07 -16.76 -17.79
C ALA A 325 11.53 -16.81 -18.21
N PHE A 326 12.34 -15.81 -17.81
CA PHE A 326 13.77 -15.73 -18.10
C PHE A 326 14.51 -14.84 -17.10
N ALA A 327 15.83 -15.00 -16.99
CA ALA A 327 16.67 -14.13 -16.15
C ALA A 327 16.89 -12.78 -16.84
N MET A 328 16.91 -11.68 -16.08
CA MET A 328 17.29 -10.35 -16.59
C MET A 328 18.81 -10.25 -16.80
N GLU A 329 19.24 -9.57 -17.87
CA GLU A 329 20.66 -9.39 -18.21
C GLU A 329 21.43 -8.49 -17.23
N SER A 330 20.75 -7.75 -16.37
CA SER A 330 21.35 -6.79 -15.43
C SER A 330 21.91 -7.42 -14.13
N GLY A 331 22.42 -8.66 -14.18
CA GLY A 331 23.36 -9.18 -13.17
C GLY A 331 22.78 -9.86 -11.95
N GLY A 332 21.58 -10.44 -12.01
CA GLY A 332 21.04 -11.27 -10.94
C GLY A 332 20.50 -12.62 -11.43
N SER A 333 20.61 -13.67 -10.63
CA SER A 333 19.99 -14.99 -10.89
C SER A 333 18.46 -14.98 -10.84
N GLU A 334 17.87 -13.81 -10.55
CA GLU A 334 16.43 -13.66 -10.41
C GLU A 334 15.73 -13.69 -11.76
N LYS A 335 14.77 -14.60 -11.90
CA LYS A 335 13.91 -14.68 -13.08
C LYS A 335 12.77 -13.68 -13.00
N ILE A 336 12.36 -13.19 -14.16
CA ILE A 336 11.14 -12.41 -14.34
C ILE A 336 10.14 -13.20 -15.17
N TYR A 337 8.88 -12.96 -14.89
CA TYR A 337 7.76 -13.45 -15.70
C TYR A 337 7.18 -12.28 -16.49
N VAL A 338 7.01 -12.47 -17.80
CA VAL A 338 6.30 -11.51 -18.66
C VAL A 338 5.00 -12.16 -19.12
N LYS A 339 3.87 -11.58 -18.68
CA LYS A 339 2.52 -12.01 -19.08
C LYS A 339 1.98 -11.03 -20.12
N GLU A 340 1.89 -11.47 -21.35
CA GLU A 340 1.25 -10.75 -22.43
C GLU A 340 -0.27 -11.00 -22.43
N PHE A 341 -1.04 -9.95 -22.64
CA PHE A 341 -2.47 -10.02 -22.89
C PHE A 341 -2.74 -9.47 -24.30
N LEU A 342 -3.28 -10.32 -25.16
CA LEU A 342 -3.66 -9.98 -26.51
C LEU A 342 -5.11 -9.48 -26.54
N ASN A 343 -5.31 -8.36 -27.21
CA ASN A 343 -6.62 -7.74 -27.37
C ASN A 343 -7.11 -7.95 -28.78
N ILE A 344 -7.73 -9.12 -29.03
CA ILE A 344 -8.15 -9.55 -30.36
C ILE A 344 -9.69 -9.48 -30.43
N GLY A 345 -10.19 -8.76 -31.46
CA GLY A 345 -11.62 -8.71 -31.82
C GLY A 345 -12.31 -7.37 -31.57
N PHE A 346 -13.20 -7.00 -32.47
CA PHE A 346 -13.90 -5.70 -32.51
C PHE A 346 -14.75 -5.44 -31.24
N VAL A 347 -15.38 -6.46 -30.67
CA VAL A 347 -16.17 -6.34 -29.43
C VAL A 347 -15.30 -5.96 -28.24
N LYS A 348 -14.08 -6.51 -28.13
CA LYS A 348 -13.13 -6.12 -27.07
C LYS A 348 -12.60 -4.70 -27.23
N PHE A 349 -12.48 -4.26 -28.44
CA PHE A 349 -12.14 -2.90 -28.78
C PHE A 349 -13.16 -1.89 -28.20
N LEU A 350 -14.44 -2.14 -28.37
CA LEU A 350 -15.51 -1.34 -27.76
C LEU A 350 -15.52 -1.45 -26.23
N GLU A 351 -15.27 -2.64 -25.69
CA GLU A 351 -15.17 -2.83 -24.23
C GLU A 351 -14.02 -2.00 -23.61
N ASP A 352 -12.89 -1.86 -24.28
CA ASP A 352 -11.73 -1.11 -23.78
C ASP A 352 -11.95 0.40 -23.72
N LEU A 353 -12.92 0.95 -24.47
CA LEU A 353 -13.35 2.35 -24.34
C LEU A 353 -14.03 2.61 -23.00
N PHE A 354 -14.74 1.61 -22.46
CA PHE A 354 -15.55 1.75 -21.25
C PHE A 354 -14.97 1.03 -20.03
N TYR A 355 -14.14 -0.01 -20.24
CA TYR A 355 -13.61 -0.84 -19.15
C TYR A 355 -12.08 -0.85 -19.11
N THR A 356 -11.55 -1.02 -17.92
CA THR A 356 -10.11 -1.20 -17.72
C THR A 356 -9.69 -2.60 -18.21
N HIS A 357 -8.79 -2.68 -19.20
CA HIS A 357 -8.27 -3.96 -19.73
C HIS A 357 -7.54 -4.80 -18.66
N LYS A 358 -7.34 -6.10 -18.94
CA LYS A 358 -6.83 -7.09 -17.98
C LYS A 358 -5.46 -6.71 -17.41
N GLY A 359 -4.49 -6.31 -18.24
CA GLY A 359 -3.15 -5.93 -17.79
C GLY A 359 -3.17 -4.77 -16.79
N LYS A 360 -3.89 -3.68 -17.10
CA LYS A 360 -4.02 -2.54 -16.21
C LYS A 360 -4.80 -2.85 -14.93
N ARG A 361 -5.77 -3.77 -15.03
CA ARG A 361 -6.49 -4.29 -13.85
C ARG A 361 -5.53 -5.05 -12.94
N ALA A 362 -4.77 -6.00 -13.50
CA ALA A 362 -3.79 -6.79 -12.74
C ALA A 362 -2.73 -5.90 -12.08
N TRP A 363 -2.20 -4.90 -12.79
CA TRP A 363 -1.27 -3.90 -12.26
C TRP A 363 -1.83 -3.17 -11.04
N LYS A 364 -3.05 -2.62 -11.13
CA LYS A 364 -3.72 -1.96 -10.01
C LYS A 364 -4.03 -2.90 -8.85
N VAL A 365 -4.46 -4.12 -9.17
CA VAL A 365 -4.82 -5.13 -8.17
C VAL A 365 -3.60 -5.56 -7.39
N GLY A 366 -2.48 -5.89 -8.04
CA GLY A 366 -1.26 -6.30 -7.35
C GLY A 366 -0.75 -5.22 -6.38
N HIS A 367 -0.72 -3.96 -6.82
CA HIS A 367 -0.36 -2.86 -5.91
C HIS A 367 -1.35 -2.66 -4.76
N ARG A 368 -2.64 -2.94 -4.98
CA ARG A 368 -3.63 -2.90 -3.91
C ARG A 368 -3.48 -4.06 -2.92
N LEU A 369 -3.16 -5.25 -3.39
CA LEU A 369 -2.86 -6.41 -2.53
C LEU A 369 -1.67 -6.14 -1.62
N ASN A 370 -0.57 -5.58 -2.18
CA ASN A 370 0.60 -5.17 -1.40
C ASN A 370 0.23 -4.16 -0.30
N LEU A 371 -0.62 -3.17 -0.60
CA LEU A 371 -1.12 -2.22 0.40
C LEU A 371 -2.01 -2.85 1.48
N LEU A 372 -2.63 -3.98 1.17
CA LEU A 372 -3.47 -4.76 2.10
C LEU A 372 -2.66 -5.83 2.85
N GLY A 373 -1.35 -5.95 2.62
CA GLY A 373 -0.52 -7.01 3.19
C GLY A 373 -0.94 -8.41 2.74
N VAL A 374 -1.46 -8.54 1.50
CA VAL A 374 -1.78 -9.83 0.89
C VAL A 374 -0.64 -10.23 -0.04
N PRO A 375 0.03 -11.36 0.22
CA PRO A 375 1.15 -11.79 -0.61
C PRO A 375 0.73 -12.07 -2.07
N CYS A 376 1.47 -11.51 -3.00
CA CYS A 376 1.38 -11.76 -4.44
C CYS A 376 2.74 -11.48 -5.09
N ALA A 377 2.92 -11.88 -6.35
CA ALA A 377 4.13 -11.57 -7.09
C ALA A 377 4.40 -10.06 -7.13
N GLU A 378 5.65 -9.67 -6.97
CA GLU A 378 6.05 -8.28 -7.11
C GLU A 378 5.92 -7.83 -8.56
N LEU A 379 5.07 -6.82 -8.79
CA LEU A 379 4.90 -6.25 -10.12
C LEU A 379 5.98 -5.21 -10.39
N ILE A 380 6.69 -5.36 -11.50
CA ILE A 380 7.81 -4.52 -11.93
C ILE A 380 7.30 -3.39 -12.83
N ALA A 381 6.59 -3.76 -13.91
CA ALA A 381 6.10 -2.84 -14.92
C ALA A 381 4.83 -3.36 -15.60
N LEU A 382 4.08 -2.42 -16.17
CA LEU A 382 3.03 -2.65 -17.15
C LEU A 382 3.37 -1.82 -18.40
N ALA A 383 3.37 -2.43 -19.57
CA ALA A 383 3.44 -1.72 -20.83
C ALA A 383 2.14 -1.92 -21.63
N GLU A 384 1.61 -0.83 -22.20
CA GLU A 384 0.43 -0.81 -23.07
C GLU A 384 0.87 -0.40 -24.48
N LYS A 385 0.72 -1.28 -25.47
CA LYS A 385 0.96 -0.96 -26.88
C LYS A 385 -0.36 -0.59 -27.55
N ARG A 386 -0.39 0.54 -28.24
CA ARG A 386 -1.60 1.08 -28.87
C ARG A 386 -1.35 1.39 -30.35
N ALA A 387 -2.29 1.01 -31.20
CA ALA A 387 -2.31 1.43 -32.59
C ALA A 387 -3.56 2.30 -32.82
N PHE A 388 -3.39 3.46 -33.42
CA PHE A 388 -4.49 4.44 -33.64
C PHE A 388 -5.31 4.77 -32.36
N GLY A 389 -4.63 4.80 -31.19
CA GLY A 389 -5.29 5.06 -29.89
C GLY A 389 -5.88 3.83 -29.22
N PHE A 390 -5.96 2.69 -29.88
CA PHE A 390 -6.57 1.46 -29.40
C PHE A 390 -5.54 0.48 -28.84
N LEU A 391 -5.86 -0.17 -27.73
CA LEU A 391 -4.99 -1.15 -27.11
C LEU A 391 -4.92 -2.43 -27.97
N THR A 392 -3.73 -2.77 -28.42
CA THR A 392 -3.46 -4.01 -29.16
C THR A 392 -2.92 -5.09 -28.25
N LYS A 393 -1.93 -4.74 -27.43
CA LYS A 393 -1.26 -5.66 -26.51
C LYS A 393 -0.97 -4.97 -25.17
N SER A 394 -0.87 -5.75 -24.10
CA SER A 394 -0.29 -5.27 -22.85
C SER A 394 0.57 -6.32 -22.19
N TYR A 395 1.71 -5.88 -21.67
CA TYR A 395 2.73 -6.72 -21.04
C TYR A 395 2.79 -6.40 -19.55
N LEU A 396 2.62 -7.42 -18.70
CA LEU A 396 2.77 -7.31 -17.25
C LEU A 396 4.03 -8.05 -16.83
N LEU A 397 5.02 -7.29 -16.35
CA LEU A 397 6.28 -7.83 -15.86
C LEU A 397 6.19 -8.01 -14.35
N MET A 398 6.59 -9.18 -13.88
CA MET A 398 6.57 -9.54 -12.47
C MET A 398 7.82 -10.33 -12.10
N ARG A 399 8.27 -10.18 -10.86
CA ARG A 399 9.39 -10.95 -10.31
C ARG A 399 8.94 -12.38 -10.03
N GLU A 400 9.85 -13.33 -10.21
CA GLU A 400 9.64 -14.71 -9.78
C GLU A 400 9.35 -14.76 -8.28
N LEU A 401 8.54 -15.72 -7.89
CA LEU A 401 8.38 -16.11 -6.49
C LEU A 401 9.28 -17.34 -6.28
N PRO A 402 10.51 -17.16 -5.77
CA PRO A 402 11.44 -18.28 -5.60
C PRO A 402 10.82 -19.32 -4.66
N ASP A 403 11.20 -20.57 -4.85
CA ASP A 403 10.81 -21.72 -4.02
C ASP A 403 9.29 -21.86 -3.80
N SER A 404 8.49 -21.34 -4.74
CA SER A 404 7.03 -21.44 -4.68
C SER A 404 6.48 -22.45 -5.68
N ILE A 405 5.52 -23.25 -5.21
CA ILE A 405 4.86 -24.30 -6.00
C ILE A 405 3.35 -24.12 -5.93
N GLN A 406 2.63 -24.48 -6.97
CA GLN A 406 1.15 -24.46 -6.95
C GLN A 406 0.63 -25.41 -5.88
N LEU A 407 -0.40 -24.97 -5.14
CA LEU A 407 -0.96 -25.73 -4.01
C LEU A 407 -1.47 -27.11 -4.43
N ASP A 408 -2.07 -27.25 -5.61
CA ASP A 408 -2.50 -28.55 -6.13
C ASP A 408 -1.31 -29.46 -6.46
N THR A 409 -0.28 -28.94 -7.10
CA THR A 409 0.96 -29.67 -7.40
C THR A 409 1.67 -30.10 -6.10
N LEU A 410 1.74 -29.20 -5.10
CA LEU A 410 2.31 -29.50 -3.79
C LEU A 410 1.55 -30.63 -3.09
N LEU A 411 0.21 -30.57 -3.13
CA LEU A 411 -0.63 -31.60 -2.51
C LEU A 411 -0.46 -32.95 -3.19
N VAL A 412 -0.45 -32.97 -4.53
CA VAL A 412 -0.26 -34.22 -5.29
C VAL A 412 1.14 -34.77 -5.06
N ARG A 413 2.18 -33.96 -5.24
CA ARG A 413 3.58 -34.40 -5.12
C ARG A 413 3.91 -35.00 -3.76
N ASN A 414 3.41 -34.39 -2.68
CA ASN A 414 3.81 -34.75 -1.33
C ASN A 414 2.85 -35.73 -0.65
N TYR A 415 1.56 -35.77 -1.04
CA TYR A 415 0.52 -36.49 -0.28
C TYR A 415 -0.36 -37.42 -1.11
N PHE A 416 -0.13 -37.52 -2.44
CA PHE A 416 -0.78 -38.56 -3.23
C PHE A 416 -0.03 -39.88 -3.06
N ARG A 417 -0.76 -40.94 -2.71
CA ARG A 417 -0.26 -42.31 -2.61
C ARG A 417 -1.29 -43.26 -3.22
N LEU A 418 -0.84 -44.26 -3.94
CA LEU A 418 -1.73 -45.24 -4.58
C LEU A 418 -2.49 -46.08 -3.55
N ASP A 419 -1.87 -46.39 -2.42
CA ASP A 419 -2.46 -47.12 -1.28
C ASP A 419 -3.25 -46.19 -0.33
N GLY A 420 -3.25 -44.87 -0.57
CA GLY A 420 -3.92 -43.87 0.26
C GLY A 420 -3.32 -43.68 1.65
N ARG A 421 -2.17 -44.34 1.98
CA ARG A 421 -1.57 -44.29 3.31
C ARG A 421 -0.48 -43.23 3.39
N LEU A 422 -0.53 -42.42 4.44
CA LEU A 422 0.52 -41.45 4.80
C LEU A 422 1.13 -41.92 6.12
N ASN A 423 2.45 -41.76 6.27
CA ASN A 423 3.07 -41.94 7.57
C ASN A 423 2.67 -40.79 8.52
N ARG A 424 3.00 -40.94 9.82
CA ARG A 424 2.59 -39.98 10.87
C ARG A 424 3.09 -38.57 10.59
N ASP A 425 4.34 -38.44 10.13
CA ASP A 425 4.92 -37.10 9.87
C ASP A 425 4.35 -36.45 8.63
N GLU A 426 4.12 -37.21 7.57
CA GLU A 426 3.41 -36.72 6.36
C GLU A 426 1.99 -36.26 6.69
N PHE A 427 1.27 -37.05 7.52
CA PHE A 427 -0.05 -36.68 7.99
C PHE A 427 -0.04 -35.37 8.78
N LEU A 428 0.92 -35.20 9.70
CA LEU A 428 1.04 -33.98 10.51
C LEU A 428 1.43 -32.78 9.65
N ARG A 429 2.35 -32.93 8.68
CA ARG A 429 2.72 -31.88 7.73
C ARG A 429 1.52 -31.47 6.86
N LYS A 430 0.80 -32.44 6.33
CA LYS A 430 -0.43 -32.19 5.55
C LYS A 430 -1.47 -31.44 6.37
N ARG A 431 -1.70 -31.84 7.61
CA ARG A 431 -2.62 -31.18 8.54
C ARG A 431 -2.23 -29.71 8.74
N ARG A 432 -0.95 -29.41 9.02
CA ARG A 432 -0.45 -28.04 9.17
C ARG A 432 -0.68 -27.21 7.89
N LEU A 433 -0.38 -27.76 6.72
CA LEU A 433 -0.61 -27.13 5.43
C LEU A 433 -2.10 -26.78 5.21
N ILE A 434 -3.01 -27.71 5.49
CA ILE A 434 -4.47 -27.48 5.37
C ILE A 434 -4.93 -26.35 6.30
N GLU A 435 -4.46 -26.37 7.56
CA GLU A 435 -4.82 -25.34 8.55
C GLU A 435 -4.22 -23.97 8.17
N ALA A 436 -2.98 -23.93 7.69
CA ALA A 436 -2.33 -22.71 7.22
C ALA A 436 -3.02 -22.14 5.97
N THR A 437 -3.45 -22.99 5.04
CA THR A 437 -4.25 -22.60 3.87
C THR A 437 -5.57 -21.98 4.31
N ALA A 438 -6.26 -22.59 5.29
CA ALA A 438 -7.52 -22.07 5.82
C ALA A 438 -7.36 -20.66 6.43
N ARG A 439 -6.33 -20.47 7.26
CA ARG A 439 -6.00 -19.16 7.84
C ARG A 439 -5.71 -18.10 6.77
N SER A 440 -4.93 -18.45 5.75
CA SER A 440 -4.56 -17.54 4.66
C SER A 440 -5.77 -17.13 3.83
N VAL A 441 -6.66 -18.06 3.49
CA VAL A 441 -7.91 -17.77 2.76
C VAL A 441 -8.86 -16.94 3.61
N ARG A 442 -8.92 -17.18 4.91
CA ARG A 442 -9.70 -16.34 5.83
C ARG A 442 -9.15 -14.93 5.85
N ALA A 443 -7.84 -14.76 6.05
CA ALA A 443 -7.19 -13.45 6.05
C ALA A 443 -7.39 -12.68 4.74
N LEU A 444 -7.40 -13.38 3.60
CA LEU A 444 -7.77 -12.82 2.29
C LEU A 444 -9.21 -12.27 2.30
N HIS A 445 -10.16 -13.08 2.76
CA HIS A 445 -11.57 -12.72 2.79
C HIS A 445 -11.90 -11.62 3.80
N ASP A 446 -11.23 -11.56 4.94
CA ASP A 446 -11.41 -10.52 5.96
C ASP A 446 -10.91 -9.16 5.45
N ARG A 447 -9.89 -9.14 4.59
CA ARG A 447 -9.45 -7.97 3.81
C ARG A 447 -10.38 -7.63 2.64
N LYS A 448 -11.52 -8.34 2.50
CA LYS A 448 -12.53 -8.17 1.44
C LYS A 448 -11.96 -8.38 0.03
N VAL A 449 -11.01 -9.26 -0.09
CA VAL A 449 -10.47 -9.72 -1.37
C VAL A 449 -11.30 -10.92 -1.83
N TYR A 450 -11.83 -10.86 -3.04
CA TYR A 450 -12.59 -11.94 -3.69
C TYR A 450 -11.88 -12.34 -4.98
N HIS A 451 -11.49 -13.58 -5.10
CA HIS A 451 -10.91 -14.12 -6.32
C HIS A 451 -12.02 -14.84 -7.12
N LYS A 452 -12.26 -14.46 -8.37
CA LYS A 452 -13.33 -15.07 -9.19
C LYS A 452 -13.12 -16.56 -9.42
N ASP A 453 -11.87 -17.00 -9.47
CA ASP A 453 -11.44 -18.38 -9.64
C ASP A 453 -10.34 -18.76 -8.63
N LEU A 454 -10.70 -18.85 -7.34
CA LEU A 454 -9.80 -19.27 -6.26
C LEU A 454 -9.62 -20.80 -6.30
N SER A 455 -9.00 -21.30 -7.36
CA SER A 455 -8.59 -22.72 -7.45
C SER A 455 -7.20 -22.90 -6.84
N ALA A 456 -6.84 -24.12 -6.47
CA ALA A 456 -5.53 -24.43 -5.90
C ALA A 456 -4.38 -24.14 -6.88
N LYS A 457 -4.64 -24.14 -8.20
CA LYS A 457 -3.69 -23.72 -9.24
C LYS A 457 -3.36 -22.24 -9.18
N ASN A 458 -4.26 -21.41 -8.64
CA ASN A 458 -4.13 -19.97 -8.52
C ASN A 458 -3.62 -19.53 -7.13
N VAL A 459 -3.09 -20.49 -6.34
CA VAL A 459 -2.45 -20.27 -5.04
C VAL A 459 -1.07 -20.90 -5.10
N LEU A 460 -0.02 -20.12 -4.97
CA LEU A 460 1.35 -20.61 -4.83
C LEU A 460 1.71 -20.67 -3.35
N VAL A 461 2.45 -21.70 -2.98
CA VAL A 461 2.94 -21.93 -1.61
C VAL A 461 4.45 -21.85 -1.62
N GLY A 462 5.00 -20.84 -0.95
CA GLY A 462 6.42 -20.75 -0.66
C GLY A 462 6.69 -21.27 0.76
N THR A 463 7.77 -22.00 0.95
CA THR A 463 8.20 -22.48 2.25
C THR A 463 9.34 -21.61 2.75
N LYS A 464 9.21 -21.05 3.94
CA LYS A 464 10.27 -20.30 4.60
C LYS A 464 11.29 -21.22 5.25
N ALA A 465 12.45 -20.68 5.60
CA ALA A 465 13.51 -21.42 6.28
C ALA A 465 13.07 -22.03 7.62
N ASP A 466 12.13 -21.40 8.32
CA ASP A 466 11.53 -21.89 9.57
C ASP A 466 10.44 -22.97 9.38
N GLY A 467 10.19 -23.38 8.13
CA GLY A 467 9.15 -24.35 7.77
C GLY A 467 7.73 -23.79 7.67
N ASP A 468 7.55 -22.50 7.93
CA ASP A 468 6.27 -21.84 7.74
C ASP A 468 5.93 -21.63 6.25
N HIS A 469 4.64 -21.58 5.93
CA HIS A 469 4.16 -21.42 4.56
C HIS A 469 3.65 -20.00 4.30
N THR A 470 4.12 -19.42 3.20
CA THR A 470 3.54 -18.19 2.65
C THR A 470 2.67 -18.50 1.43
N PHE A 471 1.46 -17.99 1.41
CA PHE A 471 0.49 -18.25 0.34
C PHE A 471 0.35 -17.01 -0.55
N TYR A 472 0.72 -17.15 -1.81
CA TYR A 472 0.65 -16.09 -2.81
C TYR A 472 -0.55 -16.32 -3.73
N VAL A 473 -1.34 -15.27 -3.96
CA VAL A 473 -2.41 -15.32 -4.96
C VAL A 473 -1.87 -14.90 -6.32
N VAL A 474 -2.20 -15.67 -7.35
CA VAL A 474 -1.86 -15.38 -8.76
C VAL A 474 -3.12 -15.12 -9.57
N ASP A 475 -2.98 -14.83 -10.88
CA ASP A 475 -4.08 -14.45 -11.76
C ASP A 475 -4.84 -13.20 -11.26
N LEU A 476 -4.08 -12.12 -11.04
CA LEU A 476 -4.51 -10.89 -10.38
C LEU A 476 -5.69 -10.19 -11.07
N ASP A 477 -5.87 -10.35 -12.39
CA ASP A 477 -6.99 -9.78 -13.14
C ASP A 477 -8.36 -10.40 -12.78
N SER A 478 -8.35 -11.58 -12.15
CA SER A 478 -9.53 -12.25 -11.60
C SER A 478 -9.95 -11.77 -10.21
N ILE A 479 -9.17 -10.86 -9.58
CA ILE A 479 -9.43 -10.39 -8.21
C ILE A 479 -10.34 -9.16 -8.20
N GLN A 480 -11.25 -9.14 -7.22
CA GLN A 480 -12.18 -8.04 -6.95
C GLN A 480 -12.14 -7.62 -5.47
N PHE A 481 -12.51 -6.37 -5.21
CA PHE A 481 -12.60 -5.79 -3.86
C PHE A 481 -14.04 -5.29 -3.60
N PRO A 482 -14.97 -6.17 -3.25
CA PRO A 482 -16.35 -5.79 -2.98
C PRO A 482 -16.44 -4.93 -1.70
N ARG A 483 -17.47 -4.09 -1.61
CA ARG A 483 -17.74 -3.32 -0.37
C ARG A 483 -17.98 -4.23 0.82
N ARG A 484 -18.71 -5.34 0.59
CA ARG A 484 -18.93 -6.42 1.55
C ARG A 484 -18.70 -7.76 0.85
N LEU A 485 -17.99 -8.67 1.50
CA LEU A 485 -17.81 -10.02 1.00
C LEU A 485 -18.91 -10.89 1.63
N SER A 486 -19.95 -11.17 0.84
CA SER A 486 -21.09 -11.97 1.29
C SER A 486 -20.69 -13.42 1.55
N LEU A 487 -21.41 -14.11 2.43
CA LEU A 487 -21.24 -15.54 2.72
C LEU A 487 -21.32 -16.37 1.42
N ARG A 488 -22.24 -16.05 0.51
CA ARG A 488 -22.36 -16.72 -0.81
C ARG A 488 -21.05 -16.65 -1.62
N ARG A 489 -20.35 -15.50 -1.62
CA ARG A 489 -19.04 -15.37 -2.30
C ARG A 489 -17.95 -16.16 -1.58
N ARG A 490 -17.93 -16.15 -0.25
CA ARG A 490 -17.02 -16.98 0.55
C ARG A 490 -17.24 -18.46 0.22
N ILE A 491 -18.46 -18.96 0.28
CA ILE A 491 -18.82 -20.34 -0.08
C ILE A 491 -18.33 -20.69 -1.49
N LYS A 492 -18.50 -19.79 -2.47
CA LYS A 492 -18.03 -20.02 -3.84
C LYS A 492 -16.52 -20.19 -3.90
N ASN A 493 -15.74 -19.35 -3.23
CA ASN A 493 -14.29 -19.48 -3.19
C ASN A 493 -13.85 -20.76 -2.46
N LEU A 494 -14.47 -21.10 -1.34
CA LEU A 494 -14.18 -22.35 -0.64
C LEU A 494 -14.46 -23.56 -1.51
N ALA A 495 -15.58 -23.58 -2.25
CA ALA A 495 -15.92 -24.64 -3.18
C ALA A 495 -14.95 -24.73 -4.39
N GLN A 496 -14.32 -23.62 -4.78
CA GLN A 496 -13.30 -23.62 -5.84
C GLN A 496 -11.99 -24.25 -5.38
N LEU A 497 -11.61 -24.01 -4.12
CA LEU A 497 -10.42 -24.58 -3.51
C LEU A 497 -10.57 -26.09 -3.21
N THR A 498 -11.76 -26.54 -2.80
CA THR A 498 -12.01 -27.93 -2.45
C THR A 498 -12.17 -28.87 -3.67
N GLY A 499 -12.16 -28.31 -4.89
CA GLY A 499 -12.15 -29.09 -6.14
C GLY A 499 -10.80 -29.74 -6.46
N VAL A 500 -9.90 -29.83 -5.50
CA VAL A 500 -8.56 -30.42 -5.63
C VAL A 500 -8.65 -31.92 -5.38
N SER A 501 -7.97 -32.65 -6.25
CA SER A 501 -7.47 -34.02 -6.23
C SER A 501 -7.91 -34.99 -5.11
N ASP A 502 -7.86 -36.25 -5.43
CA ASP A 502 -8.15 -37.40 -4.57
C ASP A 502 -7.28 -37.51 -3.31
N CYS A 503 -6.19 -36.69 -3.23
CA CYS A 503 -5.33 -36.61 -2.03
C CYS A 503 -5.91 -35.79 -0.87
N VAL A 504 -7.07 -35.08 -1.06
CA VAL A 504 -7.71 -34.31 0.02
C VAL A 504 -8.95 -35.03 0.51
N THR A 505 -8.86 -35.61 1.71
CA THR A 505 -9.93 -36.41 2.33
C THR A 505 -11.11 -35.55 2.82
N ALA A 506 -12.24 -36.18 3.14
CA ALA A 506 -13.37 -35.51 3.78
C ALA A 506 -12.97 -34.87 5.13
N THR A 507 -12.10 -35.55 5.90
CA THR A 507 -11.58 -35.06 7.17
C THR A 507 -10.71 -33.80 6.97
N ASP A 508 -9.89 -33.74 5.93
CA ASP A 508 -9.09 -32.55 5.59
C ASP A 508 -9.98 -31.38 5.24
N ARG A 509 -11.06 -31.60 4.47
CA ARG A 509 -12.04 -30.56 4.11
C ARG A 509 -12.79 -30.05 5.33
N LEU A 510 -13.15 -30.96 6.26
CA LEU A 510 -13.78 -30.57 7.52
C LEU A 510 -12.80 -29.74 8.39
N ARG A 511 -11.56 -30.19 8.53
CA ARG A 511 -10.50 -29.44 9.26
C ARG A 511 -10.28 -28.05 8.68
N PHE A 512 -10.20 -27.94 7.35
CA PHE A 512 -10.12 -26.67 6.66
C PHE A 512 -11.32 -25.76 7.01
N TYR A 513 -12.55 -26.29 6.97
CA TYR A 513 -13.76 -25.57 7.31
C TYR A 513 -13.73 -25.06 8.74
N MET A 514 -13.45 -25.93 9.68
CA MET A 514 -13.38 -25.61 11.12
C MET A 514 -12.37 -24.48 11.37
N ARG A 515 -11.17 -24.57 10.78
CA ARG A 515 -10.13 -23.57 10.94
C ARG A 515 -10.47 -22.26 10.25
N TYR A 516 -11.09 -22.30 9.07
CA TYR A 516 -11.52 -21.10 8.34
C TYR A 516 -12.60 -20.30 9.09
N PHE A 517 -13.57 -20.96 9.70
CA PHE A 517 -14.65 -20.30 10.44
C PHE A 517 -14.35 -20.16 11.96
N GLU A 518 -13.17 -20.63 12.43
CA GLU A 518 -12.80 -20.70 13.87
C GLU A 518 -13.91 -21.38 14.69
N ARG A 519 -14.24 -22.61 14.31
CA ARG A 519 -15.24 -23.43 14.96
C ARG A 519 -14.57 -24.58 15.71
N GLU A 520 -15.08 -24.93 16.89
CA GLU A 520 -14.70 -26.13 17.64
C GLU A 520 -15.65 -27.29 17.33
N SER A 521 -16.92 -26.98 17.04
CA SER A 521 -17.95 -27.93 16.67
C SER A 521 -18.85 -27.41 15.54
N LEU A 522 -19.57 -28.27 14.84
CA LEU A 522 -20.46 -27.90 13.76
C LEU A 522 -21.90 -27.65 14.29
N SER A 523 -22.36 -26.42 14.14
CA SER A 523 -23.76 -26.06 14.32
C SER A 523 -24.64 -26.51 13.12
N LEU A 524 -25.94 -26.48 13.28
CA LEU A 524 -26.88 -26.71 12.15
C LEU A 524 -26.64 -25.72 10.99
N LYS A 525 -26.33 -24.46 11.30
CA LYS A 525 -25.99 -23.44 10.28
C LYS A 525 -24.73 -23.84 9.51
N ASP A 526 -23.72 -24.35 10.20
CA ASP A 526 -22.47 -24.82 9.57
C ASP A 526 -22.73 -26.00 8.64
N LYS A 527 -23.61 -26.95 9.01
CA LYS A 527 -24.01 -28.09 8.15
C LYS A 527 -24.63 -27.61 6.83
N VAL A 528 -25.48 -26.56 6.87
CA VAL A 528 -26.06 -25.95 5.66
C VAL A 528 -24.99 -25.32 4.78
N VAL A 529 -24.01 -24.62 5.37
CA VAL A 529 -22.90 -24.01 4.63
C VAL A 529 -22.02 -25.07 3.99
N VAL A 530 -21.68 -26.14 4.71
CA VAL A 530 -20.90 -27.29 4.20
C VAL A 530 -21.65 -27.96 3.03
N ALA A 531 -22.97 -28.22 3.18
CA ALA A 531 -23.78 -28.76 2.09
C ALA A 531 -23.75 -27.84 0.84
N GLY A 532 -23.80 -26.51 1.04
CA GLY A 532 -23.66 -25.53 -0.04
C GLY A 532 -22.33 -25.62 -0.77
N ILE A 533 -21.22 -25.73 -0.01
CA ILE A 533 -19.85 -25.90 -0.57
C ILE A 533 -19.80 -27.20 -1.39
N CYS A 534 -20.22 -28.32 -0.82
CA CYS A 534 -20.22 -29.63 -1.48
C CYS A 534 -21.04 -29.62 -2.78
N ARG A 535 -22.24 -29.02 -2.79
CA ARG A 535 -23.09 -28.90 -3.98
C ARG A 535 -22.40 -28.14 -5.12
N ILE A 536 -21.74 -27.00 -4.80
CA ILE A 536 -21.03 -26.20 -5.80
C ILE A 536 -19.81 -26.97 -6.31
N SER A 537 -19.03 -27.60 -5.43
CA SER A 537 -17.86 -28.41 -5.80
C SER A 537 -18.23 -29.57 -6.72
N ARG A 538 -19.29 -30.34 -6.42
CA ARG A 538 -19.77 -31.42 -7.27
C ARG A 538 -20.18 -30.93 -8.67
N ARG A 539 -20.93 -29.81 -8.75
CA ARG A 539 -21.30 -29.21 -10.04
C ARG A 539 -20.11 -28.79 -10.88
N ARG A 540 -19.05 -28.23 -10.24
CA ARG A 540 -17.80 -27.87 -10.94
C ARG A 540 -17.08 -29.12 -11.46
N LEU A 541 -16.94 -30.15 -10.64
CA LEU A 541 -16.29 -31.39 -11.02
C LEU A 541 -17.01 -32.08 -12.20
N MET A 542 -18.34 -32.15 -12.16
CA MET A 542 -19.12 -32.69 -13.28
C MET A 542 -18.90 -31.90 -14.58
N ARG A 543 -18.89 -30.56 -14.51
CA ARG A 543 -18.61 -29.71 -15.69
C ARG A 543 -17.19 -29.92 -16.22
N ALA A 544 -16.20 -30.05 -15.35
CA ALA A 544 -14.81 -30.29 -15.73
C ALA A 544 -14.65 -31.64 -16.42
N ARG A 545 -15.28 -32.72 -15.87
CA ARG A 545 -15.27 -34.05 -16.48
C ARG A 545 -15.94 -34.06 -17.85
N LYS A 546 -17.10 -33.39 -17.99
CA LYS A 546 -17.81 -33.27 -19.27
C LYS A 546 -16.97 -32.55 -20.33
N ALA A 547 -16.33 -31.42 -19.94
CA ALA A 547 -15.46 -30.68 -20.84
C ALA A 547 -14.19 -31.47 -21.25
N ASP A 548 -13.68 -32.32 -20.37
CA ASP A 548 -12.54 -33.18 -20.67
C ASP A 548 -12.95 -34.34 -21.61
N GLN A 549 -14.08 -34.92 -21.37
CA GLN A 549 -14.65 -35.93 -22.29
C GLN A 549 -14.93 -35.38 -23.69
N GLN A 550 -15.47 -34.15 -23.79
CA GLN A 550 -15.68 -33.49 -25.08
C GLN A 550 -14.34 -33.24 -25.81
N ARG A 551 -13.34 -32.73 -25.13
CA ARG A 551 -12.01 -32.53 -25.74
C ARG A 551 -11.37 -33.83 -26.21
N ARG A 552 -11.50 -34.92 -25.45
CA ARG A 552 -10.99 -36.23 -25.85
C ARG A 552 -11.71 -36.76 -27.08
N ALA A 553 -13.04 -36.54 -27.14
CA ALA A 553 -13.84 -36.95 -28.30
C ALA A 553 -13.50 -36.11 -29.56
N GLU A 554 -13.29 -34.79 -29.40
CA GLU A 554 -12.84 -33.90 -30.48
C GLU A 554 -11.47 -34.33 -31.00
N TRP A 555 -10.53 -34.66 -30.10
CA TRP A 555 -9.18 -35.11 -30.47
C TRP A 555 -9.18 -36.48 -31.19
N ALA A 556 -10.02 -37.39 -30.73
CA ALA A 556 -10.21 -38.68 -31.39
C ALA A 556 -10.85 -38.52 -32.79
N ALA A 557 -11.76 -37.57 -32.96
CA ALA A 557 -12.38 -37.27 -34.25
C ALA A 557 -11.43 -36.56 -35.24
N GLU A 558 -10.51 -35.75 -34.75
CA GLU A 558 -9.46 -35.12 -35.56
C GLU A 558 -8.38 -36.13 -35.95
N GLY A 559 -7.99 -37.07 -35.09
CA GLY A 559 -7.07 -38.17 -35.39
C GLY A 559 -7.58 -39.08 -36.53
N ASN A 560 -8.86 -39.46 -36.48
CA ASN A 560 -9.48 -40.25 -37.54
C ASN A 560 -9.59 -39.51 -38.91
N ARG A 561 -9.73 -38.17 -38.93
CA ARG A 561 -9.72 -37.39 -40.16
C ARG A 561 -8.31 -37.28 -40.79
N GLY A 562 -7.27 -37.41 -40.00
CA GLY A 562 -5.87 -37.44 -40.47
C GLY A 562 -5.54 -38.77 -41.15
N GLU A 563 -6.10 -39.89 -40.70
CA GLU A 563 -5.89 -41.22 -41.33
C GLU A 563 -6.69 -41.41 -42.62
N ASP A 564 -7.94 -40.88 -42.69
CA ASP A 564 -8.72 -40.92 -43.94
C ASP A 564 -8.15 -40.06 -45.07
N SER A 565 -7.47 -38.96 -44.75
CA SER A 565 -6.84 -38.10 -45.77
C SER A 565 -5.51 -38.68 -46.30
N SER A 566 -4.85 -39.59 -45.59
CA SER A 566 -3.64 -40.28 -46.04
C SER A 566 -3.94 -41.50 -46.92
N SER A 567 -5.14 -42.08 -46.80
CA SER A 567 -5.59 -43.20 -47.64
C SER A 567 -6.13 -42.77 -49.03
N LEU A 568 -6.47 -41.49 -49.21
CA LEU A 568 -6.95 -40.94 -50.50
C LEU A 568 -5.85 -40.38 -51.40
N GLN A 569 -4.58 -40.40 -50.99
CA GLN A 569 -3.42 -40.00 -51.78
C GLN A 569 -2.61 -41.20 -52.37
N GLN A 570 -3.11 -42.42 -52.24
CA GLN A 570 -2.50 -43.63 -52.80
C GLN A 570 -3.39 -44.35 -53.85
N HIS A 571 -4.15 -43.61 -54.64
CA HIS A 571 -4.74 -44.16 -55.90
C HIS A 571 -4.58 -43.19 -57.05
#